data_a9a842e55ac444d678f30aad81b7caee
#
_entry.id   a9a842e55ac444d678f30aad81b7caee
#
_cell.length_a   1.000
_cell.length_b   1.000
_cell.length_c   1.000
_cell.angle_alpha   90.00
_cell.angle_beta   90.00
_cell.angle_gamma   90.00
#
_symmetry.space_group_name_H-M   'P 1'
#
loop_
_entity.id
_entity.type
_entity.pdbx_description
1 polymer ?
#
loop_
_entity_poly.entity_id
_entity_poly.type
_entity_poly.pdbx_seq_one_letter_code
_entity_poly.pdbx_strand_id
1 'polypeptide(L)'
;IPTAFCSYGGEALDKKTPLLRSMQALNKQAMRILRLFGNEDVKCVRTSVGPEQEYFLVDRAMYEKRKDLIFCGRTLFGAKPPKGQEMDDHYFGVIKPRVAEYMADLNQELWKLGVLAKTEHNEVAPAQHELAPIYTTTNIATDHNQLTMEIMQKVAARHGLVCLLHEKPFDGVNGSGKHNNWSMATDTGVNLLSPGTTPYQNAQFLLFLVAVIQAVDDYQDLLRLSVATAGNDHRLGANEAPPAVVSIFLGDELTAVLDAIEKDQPYEGTEKTIMKLGVHVLPKFTRDTTDRNRTSPFAFTGNKFEFRMLGSANSIACCNIMLNAAVAESLRQYADRLEKAVNFEAALHDLIQKTIKAH
;
A
#
# COMPACT_ATOMS: atom_id res chain seq x y z
N ILE A 1 23.89 4.62 -0.92
CA ILE A 1 24.24 3.22 -1.22
C ILE A 1 23.53 2.36 -0.19
N PRO A 2 22.69 1.41 -0.63
CA PRO A 2 22.04 0.48 0.29
C PRO A 2 23.09 -0.28 1.09
N THR A 3 22.95 -0.28 2.41
CA THR A 3 23.94 -0.86 3.31
C THR A 3 23.23 -1.78 4.29
N ALA A 4 23.81 -2.95 4.54
CA ALA A 4 23.37 -3.87 5.58
C ALA A 4 24.29 -3.77 6.78
N PHE A 5 23.73 -3.75 7.98
CA PHE A 5 24.48 -3.73 9.24
C PHE A 5 24.20 -5.01 10.03
N CYS A 6 25.25 -5.61 10.51
CA CYS A 6 25.15 -6.78 11.41
C CYS A 6 26.05 -6.57 12.64
N SER A 7 25.67 -7.22 13.73
CA SER A 7 26.52 -7.33 14.92
C SER A 7 27.70 -8.22 14.65
N TYR A 8 28.68 -8.23 15.57
CA TYR A 8 29.80 -9.17 15.52
C TYR A 8 29.34 -10.64 15.58
N GLY A 9 28.21 -10.92 16.25
CA GLY A 9 27.58 -12.24 16.32
C GLY A 9 26.75 -12.60 15.09
N GLY A 10 26.59 -11.69 14.12
CA GLY A 10 25.85 -11.92 12.88
C GLY A 10 24.36 -11.56 12.93
N GLU A 11 23.87 -10.96 14.01
CA GLU A 11 22.50 -10.46 14.11
C GLU A 11 22.32 -9.22 13.22
N ALA A 12 21.18 -9.13 12.53
CA ALA A 12 20.84 -7.98 11.74
C ALA A 12 20.53 -6.78 12.64
N LEU A 13 21.19 -5.64 12.41
CA LEU A 13 20.99 -4.38 13.11
C LEU A 13 20.24 -3.34 12.27
N ASP A 14 19.85 -3.73 11.06
CA ASP A 14 19.14 -2.90 10.09
C ASP A 14 17.77 -3.48 9.73
N LYS A 15 17.06 -2.81 8.83
CA LYS A 15 15.80 -3.30 8.25
C LYS A 15 16.00 -3.97 6.87
N LYS A 16 17.15 -3.77 6.22
CA LYS A 16 17.45 -4.34 4.90
C LYS A 16 17.54 -5.87 4.94
N THR A 17 18.29 -6.40 5.88
CA THR A 17 18.46 -7.86 6.03
C THR A 17 17.14 -8.57 6.38
N PRO A 18 16.35 -8.12 7.37
CA PRO A 18 15.01 -8.69 7.61
C PRO A 18 14.07 -8.58 6.40
N LEU A 19 14.12 -7.47 5.65
CA LEU A 19 13.31 -7.31 4.44
C LEU A 19 13.65 -8.36 3.40
N LEU A 20 14.92 -8.55 3.09
CA LEU A 20 15.39 -9.57 2.14
C LEU A 20 15.02 -10.98 2.60
N ARG A 21 15.17 -11.29 3.90
CA ARG A 21 14.77 -12.58 4.48
C ARG A 21 13.27 -12.82 4.36
N SER A 22 12.43 -11.80 4.61
CA SER A 22 10.98 -11.91 4.46
C SER A 22 10.56 -12.19 3.02
N MET A 23 11.22 -11.54 2.04
CA MET A 23 10.99 -11.81 0.62
C MET A 23 11.40 -13.23 0.23
N GLN A 24 12.53 -13.74 0.76
CA GLN A 24 12.97 -15.12 0.52
C GLN A 24 12.02 -16.13 1.15
N ALA A 25 11.53 -15.88 2.36
CA ALA A 25 10.57 -16.73 3.05
C ALA A 25 9.26 -16.85 2.24
N LEU A 26 8.73 -15.71 1.79
CA LEU A 26 7.53 -15.70 0.95
C LEU A 26 7.77 -16.45 -0.38
N ASN A 27 8.86 -16.15 -1.07
CA ASN A 27 9.23 -16.86 -2.30
C ASN A 27 9.24 -18.37 -2.10
N LYS A 28 9.90 -18.85 -1.04
CA LYS A 28 10.01 -20.29 -0.73
C LYS A 28 8.62 -20.93 -0.60
N GLN A 29 7.70 -20.31 0.11
CA GLN A 29 6.39 -20.90 0.36
C GLN A 29 5.44 -20.76 -0.84
N ALA A 30 5.48 -19.61 -1.53
CA ALA A 30 4.71 -19.41 -2.76
C ALA A 30 5.12 -20.40 -3.85
N MET A 31 6.41 -20.69 -3.98
CA MET A 31 6.92 -21.70 -4.92
C MET A 31 6.41 -23.12 -4.61
N ARG A 32 6.27 -23.50 -3.33
CA ARG A 32 5.67 -24.79 -2.94
C ARG A 32 4.23 -24.88 -3.45
N ILE A 33 3.45 -23.81 -3.23
CA ILE A 33 2.06 -23.75 -3.70
C ILE A 33 2.00 -23.82 -5.23
N LEU A 34 2.80 -23.01 -5.94
CA LEU A 34 2.79 -22.99 -7.41
C LEU A 34 3.12 -24.35 -8.03
N ARG A 35 4.01 -25.12 -7.43
CA ARG A 35 4.33 -26.49 -7.87
C ARG A 35 3.13 -27.43 -7.74
N LEU A 36 2.32 -27.28 -6.70
CA LEU A 36 1.09 -28.06 -6.53
C LEU A 36 0.03 -27.74 -7.60
N PHE A 37 0.07 -26.52 -8.15
CA PHE A 37 -0.75 -26.12 -9.31
C PHE A 37 -0.11 -26.45 -10.67
N GLY A 38 1.04 -27.11 -10.69
CA GLY A 38 1.71 -27.53 -11.95
C GLY A 38 2.50 -26.41 -12.65
N ASN A 39 2.83 -25.31 -11.96
CA ASN A 39 3.67 -24.23 -12.51
C ASN A 39 5.17 -24.64 -12.46
N GLU A 40 5.62 -25.45 -13.41
CA GLU A 40 6.98 -25.97 -13.43
C GLU A 40 8.03 -24.98 -14.00
N ASP A 41 7.59 -24.06 -14.85
CA ASP A 41 8.40 -23.03 -15.52
C ASP A 41 8.80 -21.88 -14.62
N VAL A 42 8.09 -21.67 -13.52
CA VAL A 42 8.35 -20.60 -12.54
C VAL A 42 9.58 -20.93 -11.69
N LYS A 43 10.52 -19.99 -11.63
CA LYS A 43 11.77 -20.12 -10.87
C LYS A 43 11.73 -19.34 -9.55
N CYS A 44 10.99 -18.25 -9.48
CA CYS A 44 10.83 -17.48 -8.27
C CYS A 44 9.57 -16.61 -8.27
N VAL A 45 9.10 -16.28 -7.06
CA VAL A 45 8.06 -15.29 -6.79
C VAL A 45 8.70 -14.08 -6.11
N ARG A 46 8.33 -12.89 -6.57
CA ARG A 46 8.81 -11.63 -6.01
C ARG A 46 7.63 -10.78 -5.55
N THR A 47 7.77 -10.17 -4.39
CA THR A 47 6.87 -9.11 -3.99
C THR A 47 7.25 -7.79 -4.63
N SER A 48 6.25 -7.01 -4.99
CA SER A 48 6.40 -5.68 -5.56
C SER A 48 5.63 -4.65 -4.73
N VAL A 49 6.15 -3.42 -4.71
CA VAL A 49 5.55 -2.32 -3.95
C VAL A 49 5.62 -1.03 -4.76
N GLY A 50 4.54 -0.27 -4.73
CA GLY A 50 4.46 1.12 -5.18
C GLY A 50 3.94 2.00 -4.04
N PRO A 51 4.83 2.70 -3.30
CA PRO A 51 4.41 3.58 -2.23
C PRO A 51 3.97 4.94 -2.81
N GLU A 52 2.82 5.43 -2.39
CA GLU A 52 2.33 6.78 -2.69
C GLU A 52 2.78 7.71 -1.56
N GLN A 53 3.62 8.69 -1.87
CA GLN A 53 4.21 9.58 -0.88
C GLN A 53 3.44 10.90 -0.81
N GLU A 54 2.64 11.06 0.24
CA GLU A 54 2.03 12.34 0.57
C GLU A 54 2.99 13.24 1.36
N TYR A 55 2.87 14.56 1.19
CA TYR A 55 3.73 15.54 1.84
C TYR A 55 3.10 16.94 1.82
N PHE A 56 3.59 17.82 2.69
CA PHE A 56 3.23 19.25 2.66
C PHE A 56 4.40 20.09 2.17
N LEU A 57 4.10 21.13 1.41
CA LEU A 57 5.06 22.18 1.04
C LEU A 57 4.68 23.49 1.70
N VAL A 58 5.60 24.08 2.46
CA VAL A 58 5.41 25.36 3.11
C VAL A 58 6.50 26.36 2.70
N ASP A 59 6.17 27.63 2.71
CA ASP A 59 7.14 28.70 2.44
C ASP A 59 8.22 28.70 3.52
N ARG A 60 9.49 28.73 3.09
CA ARG A 60 10.65 28.68 3.99
C ARG A 60 10.69 29.85 4.98
N ALA A 61 10.39 31.07 4.49
CA ALA A 61 10.41 32.26 5.34
C ALA A 61 9.32 32.23 6.43
N MET A 62 8.20 31.54 6.16
CA MET A 62 7.15 31.32 7.16
C MET A 62 7.52 30.19 8.12
N TYR A 63 8.11 29.10 7.61
CA TYR A 63 8.59 27.99 8.42
C TYR A 63 9.62 28.42 9.46
N GLU A 64 10.60 29.25 9.06
CA GLU A 64 11.66 29.75 9.93
C GLU A 64 11.17 30.61 11.10
N LYS A 65 9.93 31.15 11.01
CA LYS A 65 9.26 31.86 12.09
C LYS A 65 8.53 30.95 13.10
N ARG A 66 8.38 29.66 12.78
CA ARG A 66 7.59 28.71 13.56
C ARG A 66 8.50 27.67 14.23
N LYS A 67 8.87 27.94 15.48
CA LYS A 67 9.72 27.05 16.28
C LYS A 67 9.08 25.67 16.51
N ASP A 68 7.76 25.60 16.61
CA ASP A 68 7.02 24.36 16.75
C ASP A 68 7.17 23.47 15.49
N LEU A 69 7.06 24.03 14.29
CA LEU A 69 7.33 23.28 13.05
C LEU A 69 8.79 22.82 12.97
N ILE A 70 9.76 23.67 13.37
CA ILE A 70 11.18 23.35 13.33
C ILE A 70 11.54 22.21 14.29
N PHE A 71 11.05 22.28 15.54
CA PHE A 71 11.45 21.32 16.57
C PHE A 71 10.56 20.08 16.67
N CYS A 72 9.26 20.20 16.33
CA CYS A 72 8.29 19.11 16.48
C CYS A 72 7.77 18.58 15.14
N GLY A 73 8.09 19.23 14.01
CA GLY A 73 7.55 18.87 12.69
C GLY A 73 6.05 19.22 12.52
N ARG A 74 5.41 19.77 13.56
CA ARG A 74 3.98 20.13 13.55
C ARG A 74 3.70 21.40 14.33
N THR A 75 2.57 22.06 14.00
CA THR A 75 2.10 23.18 14.78
C THR A 75 1.51 22.72 16.11
N LEU A 76 1.85 23.40 17.20
CA LEU A 76 1.34 23.12 18.55
C LEU A 76 0.28 24.12 19.00
N PHE A 77 0.34 25.35 18.48
CA PHE A 77 -0.57 26.46 18.82
C PHE A 77 -0.65 27.45 17.67
N GLY A 78 -1.56 28.38 17.77
CA GLY A 78 -1.80 29.44 16.78
C GLY A 78 -3.26 29.46 16.29
N ALA A 79 -3.59 30.49 15.53
CA ALA A 79 -4.91 30.58 14.91
C ALA A 79 -5.07 29.55 13.79
N LYS A 80 -6.31 29.08 13.58
CA LYS A 80 -6.63 28.29 12.40
C LYS A 80 -6.44 29.12 11.13
N PRO A 81 -6.05 28.48 10.01
CA PRO A 81 -5.99 29.19 8.73
C PRO A 81 -7.39 29.70 8.32
N PRO A 82 -7.47 30.77 7.54
CA PRO A 82 -8.76 31.32 7.09
C PRO A 82 -9.50 30.36 6.15
N LYS A 83 -8.79 29.42 5.53
CA LYS A 83 -9.31 28.40 4.64
C LYS A 83 -8.82 27.04 5.09
N GLY A 84 -9.74 26.09 5.19
CA GLY A 84 -9.46 24.67 5.44
C GLY A 84 -9.50 23.86 4.15
N GLN A 85 -10.24 22.77 4.15
CA GLN A 85 -10.39 21.87 3.01
C GLN A 85 -11.85 21.79 2.54
N GLU A 86 -12.53 22.93 2.56
CA GLU A 86 -13.92 23.06 2.16
C GLU A 86 -14.09 22.62 0.70
N MET A 87 -15.07 21.73 0.47
CA MET A 87 -15.44 21.19 -0.85
C MET A 87 -14.27 20.52 -1.61
N ASP A 88 -13.19 20.13 -0.92
CA ASP A 88 -11.99 19.54 -1.51
C ASP A 88 -11.38 20.37 -2.65
N ASP A 89 -11.55 21.68 -2.59
CA ASP A 89 -11.20 22.59 -3.68
C ASP A 89 -9.69 22.63 -3.97
N HIS A 90 -8.84 22.29 -3.01
CA HIS A 90 -7.41 22.14 -3.25
C HIS A 90 -7.12 20.88 -4.09
N TYR A 91 -7.78 19.77 -3.80
CA TYR A 91 -7.62 18.51 -4.53
C TYR A 91 -8.01 18.66 -6.02
N PHE A 92 -9.13 19.32 -6.29
CA PHE A 92 -9.62 19.57 -7.65
C PHE A 92 -9.02 20.84 -8.29
N GLY A 93 -8.22 21.60 -7.55
CA GLY A 93 -7.61 22.83 -8.00
C GLY A 93 -6.39 22.65 -8.87
N VAL A 94 -5.93 23.75 -9.47
CA VAL A 94 -4.69 23.78 -10.23
C VAL A 94 -3.46 23.73 -9.33
N ILE A 95 -2.41 23.09 -9.78
CA ILE A 95 -1.11 23.16 -9.13
C ILE A 95 -0.53 24.55 -9.34
N LYS A 96 -0.16 25.23 -8.25
CA LYS A 96 0.41 26.58 -8.33
C LYS A 96 1.75 26.55 -9.08
N PRO A 97 2.08 27.57 -9.91
CA PRO A 97 3.32 27.56 -10.71
C PRO A 97 4.58 27.23 -9.92
N ARG A 98 4.78 27.85 -8.75
CA ARG A 98 5.91 27.58 -7.87
C ARG A 98 6.00 26.11 -7.42
N VAL A 99 4.87 25.47 -7.19
CA VAL A 99 4.79 24.03 -6.83
C VAL A 99 5.07 23.18 -8.05
N ALA A 100 4.53 23.54 -9.22
CA ALA A 100 4.80 22.81 -10.46
C ALA A 100 6.30 22.85 -10.86
N GLU A 101 6.96 23.98 -10.65
CA GLU A 101 8.43 24.10 -10.85
C GLU A 101 9.20 23.17 -9.90
N TYR A 102 8.81 23.13 -8.63
CA TYR A 102 9.37 22.18 -7.66
C TYR A 102 9.15 20.72 -8.09
N MET A 103 7.94 20.36 -8.48
CA MET A 103 7.60 18.99 -8.92
C MET A 103 8.41 18.59 -10.16
N ALA A 104 8.55 19.50 -11.13
CA ALA A 104 9.34 19.24 -12.34
C ALA A 104 10.82 18.99 -12.02
N ASP A 105 11.44 19.79 -11.15
CA ASP A 105 12.81 19.58 -10.72
C ASP A 105 12.96 18.29 -9.90
N LEU A 106 12.01 18.02 -9.01
CA LEU A 106 11.98 16.79 -8.23
C LEU A 106 11.99 15.55 -9.12
N ASN A 107 11.12 15.52 -10.13
CA ASN A 107 11.08 14.42 -11.11
C ASN A 107 12.41 14.21 -11.81
N GLN A 108 13.04 15.27 -12.27
CA GLN A 108 14.34 15.17 -12.94
C GLN A 108 15.43 14.60 -12.03
N GLU A 109 15.49 15.03 -10.77
CA GLU A 109 16.46 14.51 -9.81
C GLU A 109 16.19 13.04 -9.47
N LEU A 110 14.92 12.64 -9.33
CA LEU A 110 14.54 11.26 -9.08
C LEU A 110 14.84 10.35 -10.28
N TRP A 111 14.55 10.80 -11.51
CA TRP A 111 14.87 10.03 -12.72
C TRP A 111 16.36 9.79 -12.91
N LYS A 112 17.20 10.77 -12.59
CA LYS A 112 18.68 10.60 -12.59
C LYS A 112 19.14 9.51 -11.64
N LEU A 113 18.38 9.25 -10.57
CA LEU A 113 18.65 8.20 -9.58
C LEU A 113 17.96 6.87 -9.89
N GLY A 114 17.23 6.79 -11.01
CA GLY A 114 16.49 5.59 -11.43
C GLY A 114 15.14 5.41 -10.71
N VAL A 115 14.67 6.41 -9.96
CA VAL A 115 13.34 6.40 -9.35
C VAL A 115 12.34 6.93 -10.37
N LEU A 116 11.44 6.06 -10.84
CA LEU A 116 10.47 6.40 -11.87
C LEU A 116 9.23 7.08 -11.26
N ALA A 117 9.40 8.30 -10.76
CA ALA A 117 8.30 9.15 -10.35
C ALA A 117 7.42 9.48 -11.55
N LYS A 118 6.09 9.36 -11.41
CA LYS A 118 5.16 9.50 -12.52
C LYS A 118 3.96 10.38 -12.20
N THR A 119 3.34 10.18 -11.04
CA THR A 119 2.10 10.86 -10.68
C THR A 119 2.39 11.92 -9.65
N GLU A 120 1.91 13.14 -9.90
CA GLU A 120 1.98 14.27 -9.00
C GLU A 120 0.67 15.04 -9.05
N HIS A 121 0.07 15.30 -7.91
CA HIS A 121 -1.17 16.05 -7.80
C HIS A 121 -1.30 16.72 -6.43
N ASN A 122 -2.32 17.59 -6.31
CA ASN A 122 -2.72 18.14 -5.04
C ASN A 122 -3.49 17.09 -4.22
N GLU A 123 -3.27 17.07 -2.91
CA GLU A 123 -4.08 16.37 -1.95
C GLU A 123 -5.14 17.31 -1.30
N VAL A 124 -5.99 16.77 -0.42
CA VAL A 124 -7.17 17.48 0.09
C VAL A 124 -6.80 18.64 0.98
N ALA A 125 -5.80 18.52 1.85
CA ALA A 125 -5.40 19.61 2.73
C ALA A 125 -4.67 20.72 1.97
N PRO A 126 -4.86 21.98 2.35
CA PRO A 126 -4.10 23.09 1.78
C PRO A 126 -2.59 22.87 1.86
N ALA A 127 -1.88 23.08 0.76
CA ALA A 127 -0.44 22.86 0.61
C ALA A 127 0.01 21.39 0.73
N GLN A 128 -0.90 20.45 0.62
CA GLN A 128 -0.61 19.01 0.59
C GLN A 128 -0.58 18.51 -0.86
N HIS A 129 0.38 17.62 -1.13
CA HIS A 129 0.62 17.03 -2.45
C HIS A 129 0.99 15.57 -2.30
N GLU A 130 0.93 14.83 -3.42
CA GLU A 130 1.35 13.44 -3.49
C GLU A 130 2.29 13.20 -4.67
N LEU A 131 3.21 12.26 -4.48
CA LEU A 131 4.06 11.68 -5.52
C LEU A 131 3.93 10.18 -5.49
N ALA A 132 3.61 9.58 -6.63
CA ALA A 132 3.55 8.14 -6.79
C ALA A 132 4.54 7.66 -7.85
N PRO A 133 5.52 6.80 -7.50
CA PRO A 133 6.41 6.17 -8.46
C PRO A 133 5.76 4.95 -9.11
N ILE A 134 6.31 4.51 -10.25
CA ILE A 134 6.01 3.19 -10.79
C ILE A 134 6.52 2.14 -9.80
N TYR A 135 5.70 1.12 -9.53
CA TYR A 135 6.05 0.03 -8.61
C TYR A 135 7.27 -0.77 -9.09
N THR A 136 8.00 -1.31 -8.15
CA THR A 136 9.12 -2.22 -8.41
C THR A 136 9.22 -3.28 -7.30
N THR A 137 10.23 -4.15 -7.35
CA THR A 137 10.43 -5.15 -6.30
C THR A 137 10.56 -4.47 -4.92
N THR A 138 10.00 -5.08 -3.89
CA THR A 138 9.87 -4.49 -2.55
C THR A 138 11.19 -3.96 -2.00
N ASN A 139 12.29 -4.69 -2.23
CA ASN A 139 13.63 -4.26 -1.83
C ASN A 139 14.03 -2.93 -2.48
N ILE A 140 13.89 -2.81 -3.80
CA ILE A 140 14.25 -1.60 -4.56
C ILE A 140 13.29 -0.48 -4.25
N ALA A 141 11.97 -0.75 -4.17
CA ALA A 141 10.98 0.26 -3.82
C ALA A 141 11.26 0.88 -2.44
N THR A 142 11.75 0.09 -1.49
CA THR A 142 12.13 0.58 -0.15
C THR A 142 13.32 1.52 -0.21
N ASP A 143 14.36 1.17 -0.96
CA ASP A 143 15.53 2.03 -1.14
C ASP A 143 15.13 3.32 -1.89
N HIS A 144 14.34 3.20 -2.95
CA HIS A 144 13.84 4.33 -3.72
C HIS A 144 12.99 5.29 -2.87
N ASN A 145 12.14 4.77 -1.98
CA ASN A 145 11.34 5.64 -1.12
C ASN A 145 12.21 6.45 -0.13
N GLN A 146 13.27 5.86 0.43
CA GLN A 146 14.21 6.60 1.28
C GLN A 146 14.92 7.71 0.49
N LEU A 147 15.39 7.43 -0.72
CA LEU A 147 15.96 8.44 -1.60
C LEU A 147 14.96 9.53 -1.94
N THR A 148 13.73 9.15 -2.28
CA THR A 148 12.65 10.09 -2.60
C THR A 148 12.42 11.08 -1.47
N MET A 149 12.29 10.60 -0.22
CA MET A 149 12.09 11.46 0.95
C MET A 149 13.23 12.47 1.12
N GLU A 150 14.47 12.05 0.95
CA GLU A 150 15.65 12.93 1.05
C GLU A 150 15.70 13.96 -0.08
N ILE A 151 15.47 13.51 -1.33
CA ILE A 151 15.51 14.40 -2.50
C ILE A 151 14.38 15.43 -2.46
N MET A 152 13.16 15.03 -2.03
CA MET A 152 12.04 15.96 -1.85
C MET A 152 12.42 17.15 -0.96
N GLN A 153 13.07 16.90 0.17
CA GLN A 153 13.51 17.96 1.09
C GLN A 153 14.62 18.83 0.49
N LYS A 154 15.58 18.21 -0.19
CA LYS A 154 16.70 18.94 -0.84
C LYS A 154 16.22 19.83 -1.97
N VAL A 155 15.32 19.34 -2.82
CA VAL A 155 14.77 20.11 -3.93
C VAL A 155 13.86 21.22 -3.41
N ALA A 156 13.02 20.97 -2.39
CA ALA A 156 12.20 22.01 -1.77
C ALA A 156 13.04 23.20 -1.29
N ALA A 157 14.19 22.92 -0.69
CA ALA A 157 15.11 23.97 -0.23
C ALA A 157 15.64 24.87 -1.37
N ARG A 158 15.85 24.33 -2.58
CA ARG A 158 16.25 25.09 -3.76
C ARG A 158 15.18 26.06 -4.23
N HIS A 159 13.90 25.69 -4.04
CA HIS A 159 12.75 26.51 -4.40
C HIS A 159 12.25 27.46 -3.29
N GLY A 160 13.04 27.61 -2.21
CA GLY A 160 12.62 28.42 -1.05
C GLY A 160 11.40 27.84 -0.33
N LEU A 161 11.22 26.54 -0.42
CA LEU A 161 10.18 25.76 0.24
C LEU A 161 10.78 24.84 1.31
N VAL A 162 9.92 24.30 2.16
CA VAL A 162 10.23 23.21 3.09
C VAL A 162 9.23 22.10 2.87
N CYS A 163 9.73 20.90 2.60
CA CYS A 163 8.90 19.69 2.49
C CYS A 163 8.74 19.08 3.88
N LEU A 164 7.50 19.01 4.36
CA LEU A 164 7.16 18.40 5.65
C LEU A 164 6.68 16.97 5.40
N LEU A 165 7.37 16.02 6.02
CA LEU A 165 7.04 14.60 5.99
C LEU A 165 6.38 14.12 7.30
N HIS A 166 6.15 15.02 8.25
CA HIS A 166 5.38 14.69 9.46
C HIS A 166 3.96 14.31 9.08
N GLU A 167 3.41 13.27 9.72
CA GLU A 167 2.11 12.69 9.38
C GLU A 167 0.93 13.63 9.65
N LYS A 168 1.06 14.54 10.61
CA LYS A 168 0.01 15.51 10.98
C LYS A 168 0.63 16.87 11.33
N PRO A 169 1.17 17.59 10.33
CA PRO A 169 1.82 18.87 10.62
C PRO A 169 0.84 19.98 11.03
N PHE A 170 -0.43 19.86 10.62
CA PHE A 170 -1.48 20.84 10.91
C PHE A 170 -2.72 20.17 11.46
N ASP A 171 -3.20 20.63 12.60
CA ASP A 171 -4.44 20.15 13.21
C ASP A 171 -5.68 20.61 12.42
N GLY A 172 -6.73 19.78 12.43
CA GLY A 172 -8.01 20.10 11.79
C GLY A 172 -8.08 19.91 10.28
N VAL A 173 -7.00 19.48 9.62
CA VAL A 173 -6.96 19.15 8.19
C VAL A 173 -6.36 17.75 8.01
N ASN A 174 -6.39 17.18 6.80
CA ASN A 174 -5.79 15.89 6.50
C ASN A 174 -4.33 15.81 6.94
N GLY A 175 -3.92 14.63 7.36
CA GLY A 175 -2.54 14.25 7.54
C GLY A 175 -1.97 13.59 6.29
N SER A 176 -0.68 13.31 6.28
CA SER A 176 0.04 12.66 5.18
C SER A 176 0.42 11.23 5.53
N GLY A 177 0.14 10.32 4.62
CA GLY A 177 0.51 8.91 4.71
C GLY A 177 1.35 8.44 3.53
N LYS A 178 1.50 7.10 3.49
CA LYS A 178 1.99 6.36 2.33
C LYS A 178 1.06 5.18 2.09
N HIS A 179 0.32 5.20 0.99
CA HIS A 179 -0.40 4.00 0.61
C HIS A 179 0.61 3.00 0.03
N ASN A 180 0.76 1.87 0.71
CA ASN A 180 1.70 0.83 0.31
C ASN A 180 1.00 -0.18 -0.58
N ASN A 181 1.04 0.03 -1.89
CA ASN A 181 0.48 -0.86 -2.90
C ASN A 181 1.37 -2.10 -3.02
N TRP A 182 0.93 -3.23 -2.47
CA TRP A 182 1.68 -4.47 -2.39
C TRP A 182 1.05 -5.58 -3.24
N SER A 183 1.88 -6.30 -3.99
CA SER A 183 1.48 -7.47 -4.76
C SER A 183 2.60 -8.50 -4.84
N MET A 184 2.32 -9.65 -5.44
CA MET A 184 3.31 -10.69 -5.70
C MET A 184 3.14 -11.27 -7.11
N ALA A 185 4.26 -11.50 -7.78
CA ALA A 185 4.28 -12.02 -9.13
C ALA A 185 5.41 -13.04 -9.34
N THR A 186 5.20 -13.93 -10.30
CA THR A 186 6.22 -14.87 -10.77
C THR A 186 7.27 -14.16 -11.63
N ASP A 187 8.43 -14.77 -11.81
CA ASP A 187 9.45 -14.29 -12.76
C ASP A 187 9.01 -14.41 -14.22
N THR A 188 7.95 -15.18 -14.51
CA THR A 188 7.31 -15.25 -15.82
C THR A 188 6.28 -14.12 -16.06
N GLY A 189 6.08 -13.24 -15.08
CA GLY A 189 5.21 -12.07 -15.20
C GLY A 189 3.75 -12.29 -14.78
N VAL A 190 3.40 -13.43 -14.22
CA VAL A 190 2.05 -13.71 -13.72
C VAL A 190 1.87 -13.09 -12.35
N ASN A 191 0.92 -12.17 -12.20
CA ASN A 191 0.52 -11.62 -10.92
C ASN A 191 -0.41 -12.60 -10.19
N LEU A 192 0.00 -13.06 -9.00
CA LEU A 192 -0.72 -14.07 -8.21
C LEU A 192 -1.97 -13.52 -7.51
N LEU A 193 -2.11 -12.20 -7.44
CA LEU A 193 -3.29 -11.50 -6.94
C LEU A 193 -4.18 -10.96 -8.07
N SER A 194 -3.98 -11.41 -9.30
CA SER A 194 -4.88 -11.08 -10.41
C SER A 194 -6.04 -12.07 -10.47
N PRO A 195 -7.30 -11.60 -10.25
CA PRO A 195 -8.48 -12.48 -10.27
C PRO A 195 -8.78 -13.06 -11.66
N GLY A 196 -8.29 -12.41 -12.73
CA GLY A 196 -8.65 -12.76 -14.10
C GLY A 196 -10.08 -12.33 -14.44
N THR A 197 -10.63 -12.92 -15.51
CA THR A 197 -12.01 -12.63 -15.97
C THR A 197 -13.07 -13.39 -15.20
N THR A 198 -12.71 -14.50 -14.57
CA THR A 198 -13.60 -15.39 -13.81
C THR A 198 -13.00 -15.72 -12.44
N PRO A 199 -13.05 -14.79 -11.46
CA PRO A 199 -12.41 -14.96 -10.15
C PRO A 199 -12.82 -16.25 -9.42
N TYR A 200 -14.11 -16.60 -9.48
CA TYR A 200 -14.65 -17.81 -8.85
C TYR A 200 -14.03 -19.12 -9.35
N GLN A 201 -13.59 -19.17 -10.61
CA GLN A 201 -12.95 -20.34 -11.22
C GLN A 201 -11.43 -20.33 -11.07
N ASN A 202 -10.83 -19.26 -10.61
CA ASN A 202 -9.38 -19.12 -10.46
C ASN A 202 -8.93 -19.59 -9.06
N ALA A 203 -8.87 -20.90 -8.89
CA ALA A 203 -8.52 -21.52 -7.61
C ALA A 203 -7.13 -21.11 -7.09
N GLN A 204 -6.16 -20.89 -7.98
CA GLN A 204 -4.84 -20.40 -7.61
C GLN A 204 -4.92 -18.99 -7.02
N PHE A 205 -5.60 -18.06 -7.69
CA PHE A 205 -5.85 -16.72 -7.18
C PHE A 205 -6.55 -16.75 -5.82
N LEU A 206 -7.63 -17.54 -5.72
CA LEU A 206 -8.40 -17.64 -4.48
C LEU A 206 -7.56 -18.14 -3.31
N LEU A 207 -6.67 -19.11 -3.54
CA LEU A 207 -5.76 -19.58 -2.49
C LEU A 207 -4.82 -18.46 -2.02
N PHE A 208 -4.20 -17.72 -2.94
CA PHE A 208 -3.34 -16.59 -2.56
C PHE A 208 -4.11 -15.47 -1.88
N LEU A 209 -5.33 -15.19 -2.33
CA LEU A 209 -6.22 -14.19 -1.72
C LEU A 209 -6.53 -14.56 -0.25
N VAL A 210 -7.02 -15.76 0.01
CA VAL A 210 -7.36 -16.18 1.38
C VAL A 210 -6.13 -16.34 2.27
N ALA A 211 -4.95 -16.64 1.70
CA ALA A 211 -3.70 -16.64 2.45
C ALA A 211 -3.33 -15.23 2.94
N VAL A 212 -3.60 -14.19 2.16
CA VAL A 212 -3.40 -12.80 2.60
C VAL A 212 -4.44 -12.42 3.65
N ILE A 213 -5.71 -12.81 3.48
CA ILE A 213 -6.77 -12.55 4.47
C ILE A 213 -6.38 -13.16 5.82
N GLN A 214 -6.06 -14.45 5.86
CA GLN A 214 -5.60 -15.11 7.08
C GLN A 214 -4.36 -14.43 7.68
N ALA A 215 -3.36 -14.10 6.86
CA ALA A 215 -2.14 -13.45 7.33
C ALA A 215 -2.41 -12.10 8.00
N VAL A 216 -3.32 -11.31 7.44
CA VAL A 216 -3.66 -9.99 7.98
C VAL A 216 -4.48 -10.14 9.27
N ASP A 217 -5.39 -11.09 9.34
CA ASP A 217 -6.19 -11.35 10.55
C ASP A 217 -5.32 -11.91 11.70
N ASP A 218 -4.56 -12.98 11.45
CA ASP A 218 -3.71 -13.63 12.45
C ASP A 218 -2.60 -12.70 13.00
N TYR A 219 -2.09 -11.77 12.18
CA TYR A 219 -0.94 -10.92 12.50
C TYR A 219 -1.24 -9.42 12.41
N GLN A 220 -2.51 -9.02 12.60
CA GLN A 220 -2.93 -7.61 12.58
C GLN A 220 -2.20 -6.75 13.62
N ASP A 221 -1.84 -7.31 14.75
CA ASP A 221 -1.06 -6.64 15.79
C ASP A 221 0.34 -6.25 15.32
N LEU A 222 1.03 -7.15 14.59
CA LEU A 222 2.33 -6.87 13.99
C LEU A 222 2.21 -5.82 12.87
N LEU A 223 1.17 -5.90 12.05
CA LEU A 223 0.90 -4.90 11.03
C LEU A 223 0.63 -3.52 11.66
N ARG A 224 -0.19 -3.47 12.72
CA ARG A 224 -0.45 -2.24 13.47
C ARG A 224 0.84 -1.70 14.12
N LEU A 225 1.64 -2.57 14.73
CA LEU A 225 2.93 -2.20 15.33
C LEU A 225 3.88 -1.58 14.29
N SER A 226 3.88 -2.11 13.07
CA SER A 226 4.78 -1.64 12.00
C SER A 226 4.59 -0.18 11.60
N VAL A 227 3.45 0.41 11.95
CA VAL A 227 3.05 1.78 11.62
C VAL A 227 2.78 2.65 12.87
N ALA A 228 3.06 2.11 14.06
CA ALA A 228 2.82 2.78 15.35
C ALA A 228 3.93 3.79 15.65
N THR A 229 3.71 5.04 15.27
CA THR A 229 4.55 6.18 15.65
C THR A 229 3.67 7.30 16.20
N ALA A 230 4.24 8.14 17.07
CA ALA A 230 3.49 9.24 17.67
C ALA A 230 2.88 10.18 16.61
N GLY A 231 3.62 10.50 15.55
CA GLY A 231 3.11 11.32 14.44
C GLY A 231 1.96 10.65 13.71
N ASN A 232 2.08 9.36 13.41
CA ASN A 232 1.06 8.63 12.69
C ASN A 232 -0.21 8.37 13.53
N ASP A 233 -0.06 8.21 14.85
CA ASP A 233 -1.21 8.07 15.76
C ASP A 233 -2.05 9.37 15.85
N HIS A 234 -1.46 10.53 15.58
CA HIS A 234 -2.23 11.77 15.40
C HIS A 234 -3.00 11.81 14.08
N ARG A 235 -2.56 11.07 13.05
CA ARG A 235 -3.20 11.01 11.74
C ARG A 235 -4.31 9.98 11.68
N LEU A 236 -4.08 8.76 12.18
CA LEU A 236 -5.01 7.64 12.07
C LEU A 236 -6.36 7.94 12.73
N GLY A 237 -7.45 7.62 12.03
CA GLY A 237 -8.82 7.87 12.47
C GLY A 237 -9.30 9.31 12.33
N ALA A 238 -8.48 10.19 11.75
CA ALA A 238 -8.83 11.60 11.52
C ALA A 238 -8.92 11.90 10.02
N ASN A 239 -9.97 12.60 9.61
CA ASN A 239 -10.26 12.97 8.22
C ASN A 239 -10.29 11.74 7.29
N GLU A 240 -9.49 11.72 6.22
CA GLU A 240 -9.43 10.61 5.25
C GLU A 240 -8.51 9.46 5.65
N ALA A 241 -7.80 9.56 6.78
CA ALA A 241 -6.95 8.49 7.24
C ALA A 241 -7.79 7.29 7.73
N PRO A 242 -7.32 6.04 7.50
CA PRO A 242 -8.01 4.87 8.02
C PRO A 242 -8.00 4.84 9.55
N PRO A 243 -8.94 4.11 10.17
CA PRO A 243 -8.93 3.91 11.62
C PRO A 243 -7.66 3.16 12.08
N ALA A 244 -7.34 3.26 13.37
CA ALA A 244 -6.17 2.60 13.96
C ALA A 244 -6.36 1.08 14.17
N VAL A 245 -7.42 0.51 13.61
CA VAL A 245 -7.75 -0.93 13.66
C VAL A 245 -7.62 -1.49 12.26
N VAL A 246 -6.94 -2.63 12.12
CA VAL A 246 -6.76 -3.29 10.82
C VAL A 246 -8.05 -4.01 10.42
N SER A 247 -8.51 -3.76 9.22
CA SER A 247 -9.63 -4.48 8.57
C SER A 247 -9.38 -4.57 7.07
N ILE A 248 -10.00 -5.55 6.41
CA ILE A 248 -9.81 -5.81 4.98
C ILE A 248 -11.06 -5.41 4.22
N PHE A 249 -10.85 -4.79 3.07
CA PHE A 249 -11.88 -4.50 2.08
C PHE A 249 -11.55 -5.22 0.76
N LEU A 250 -12.49 -5.98 0.20
CA LEU A 250 -12.29 -6.76 -1.02
C LEU A 250 -13.10 -6.23 -2.22
N GLY A 251 -14.11 -5.41 -1.96
CA GLY A 251 -15.12 -4.99 -2.95
C GLY A 251 -16.25 -5.99 -3.12
N ASP A 252 -17.34 -5.51 -3.74
CA ASP A 252 -18.59 -6.25 -3.81
C ASP A 252 -18.47 -7.61 -4.54
N GLU A 253 -17.72 -7.64 -5.64
CA GLU A 253 -17.56 -8.86 -6.47
C GLU A 253 -16.82 -9.98 -5.73
N LEU A 254 -15.65 -9.67 -5.16
CA LEU A 254 -14.89 -10.69 -4.42
C LEU A 254 -15.58 -11.10 -3.12
N THR A 255 -16.24 -10.19 -2.43
CA THR A 255 -17.04 -10.52 -1.26
C THR A 255 -18.13 -11.52 -1.64
N ALA A 256 -18.87 -11.27 -2.72
CA ALA A 256 -19.92 -12.20 -3.20
C ALA A 256 -19.34 -13.57 -3.62
N VAL A 257 -18.14 -13.59 -4.22
CA VAL A 257 -17.45 -14.85 -4.56
C VAL A 257 -17.11 -15.63 -3.29
N LEU A 258 -16.52 -14.98 -2.28
CA LEU A 258 -16.16 -15.64 -1.01
C LEU A 258 -17.41 -16.12 -0.25
N ASP A 259 -18.48 -15.32 -0.22
CA ASP A 259 -19.78 -15.71 0.36
C ASP A 259 -20.37 -16.96 -0.29
N ALA A 260 -20.29 -17.07 -1.62
CA ALA A 260 -20.76 -18.24 -2.35
C ALA A 260 -19.94 -19.49 -2.00
N ILE A 261 -18.62 -19.36 -1.89
CA ILE A 261 -17.72 -20.45 -1.49
C ILE A 261 -17.98 -20.86 -0.02
N GLU A 262 -18.15 -19.88 0.88
CA GLU A 262 -18.47 -20.15 2.28
C GLU A 262 -19.74 -21.01 2.43
N LYS A 263 -20.79 -20.65 1.69
CA LYS A 263 -22.10 -21.28 1.73
C LYS A 263 -22.20 -22.54 0.84
N ASP A 264 -21.14 -22.92 0.14
CA ASP A 264 -21.12 -24.00 -0.85
C ASP A 264 -22.23 -23.85 -1.91
N GLN A 265 -22.40 -22.62 -2.41
CA GLN A 265 -23.40 -22.25 -3.39
C GLN A 265 -22.76 -21.88 -4.72
N PRO A 266 -23.43 -22.13 -5.86
CA PRO A 266 -22.92 -21.66 -7.14
C PRO A 266 -22.92 -20.13 -7.19
N TYR A 267 -21.84 -19.55 -7.73
CA TYR A 267 -21.73 -18.12 -7.97
C TYR A 267 -22.35 -17.78 -9.33
N GLU A 268 -23.45 -17.02 -9.33
CA GLU A 268 -24.18 -16.65 -10.55
C GLU A 268 -23.63 -15.39 -11.26
N GLY A 269 -22.56 -14.81 -10.72
CA GLY A 269 -22.00 -13.56 -11.21
C GLY A 269 -22.73 -12.32 -10.67
N THR A 270 -21.99 -11.23 -10.51
CA THR A 270 -22.58 -9.89 -10.28
C THR A 270 -22.73 -9.20 -11.62
N GLU A 271 -23.93 -8.72 -11.96
CA GLU A 271 -24.10 -7.87 -13.14
C GLU A 271 -23.21 -6.63 -13.00
N LYS A 272 -22.27 -6.44 -13.94
CA LYS A 272 -21.47 -5.21 -13.99
C LYS A 272 -22.42 -4.04 -14.20
N THR A 273 -22.69 -3.30 -13.16
CA THR A 273 -23.56 -2.13 -13.22
C THR A 273 -22.91 -1.07 -14.10
N ILE A 274 -23.48 -0.82 -15.25
CA ILE A 274 -23.05 0.26 -16.14
C ILE A 274 -23.57 1.57 -15.57
N MET A 275 -22.66 2.48 -15.25
CA MET A 275 -23.02 3.82 -14.78
C MET A 275 -23.62 4.61 -15.94
N LYS A 276 -24.92 4.92 -15.86
CA LYS A 276 -25.63 5.77 -16.81
C LYS A 276 -25.53 7.21 -16.33
N LEU A 277 -24.64 7.99 -16.91
CA LEU A 277 -24.47 9.41 -16.58
C LEU A 277 -25.57 10.32 -17.18
N GLY A 278 -26.53 9.76 -17.90
CA GLY A 278 -27.65 10.51 -18.49
C GLY A 278 -27.29 11.44 -19.64
N VAL A 279 -26.05 11.36 -20.15
CA VAL A 279 -25.54 12.21 -21.23
C VAL A 279 -25.09 11.34 -22.39
N HIS A 280 -25.55 11.64 -23.61
CA HIS A 280 -25.29 10.81 -24.80
C HIS A 280 -23.83 10.89 -25.31
N VAL A 281 -23.09 11.94 -24.95
CA VAL A 281 -21.74 12.20 -25.47
C VAL A 281 -20.63 11.57 -24.60
N LEU A 282 -20.96 11.04 -23.43
CA LEU A 282 -19.99 10.39 -22.56
C LEU A 282 -19.96 8.87 -22.79
N PRO A 283 -18.78 8.24 -22.80
CA PRO A 283 -18.67 6.79 -22.91
C PRO A 283 -19.36 6.11 -21.72
N LYS A 284 -19.81 4.89 -21.91
CA LYS A 284 -20.36 4.05 -20.83
C LYS A 284 -19.21 3.55 -19.98
N PHE A 285 -19.23 3.81 -18.70
CA PHE A 285 -18.26 3.30 -17.73
C PHE A 285 -18.89 2.17 -16.91
N THR A 286 -18.11 1.15 -16.62
CA THR A 286 -18.46 0.18 -15.57
C THR A 286 -18.28 0.89 -14.20
N ARG A 287 -19.20 0.63 -13.28
CA ARG A 287 -19.07 1.12 -11.91
C ARG A 287 -17.80 0.54 -11.31
N ASP A 288 -16.96 1.41 -10.77
CA ASP A 288 -15.80 0.99 -9.99
C ASP A 288 -16.29 0.52 -8.60
N THR A 289 -15.95 -0.70 -8.24
CA THR A 289 -16.32 -1.32 -6.96
C THR A 289 -15.20 -1.27 -5.94
N THR A 290 -14.07 -0.60 -6.26
CA THR A 290 -12.96 -0.41 -5.33
C THR A 290 -13.31 0.65 -4.28
N ASP A 291 -12.72 0.53 -3.07
CA ASP A 291 -12.89 1.53 -2.01
C ASP A 291 -12.14 2.82 -2.35
N ARG A 292 -12.84 3.75 -2.96
CA ARG A 292 -12.35 5.09 -3.28
C ARG A 292 -12.33 6.03 -2.07
N ASN A 293 -13.06 5.70 -1.00
CA ASN A 293 -13.15 6.55 0.19
C ASN A 293 -11.88 6.52 1.06
N ARG A 294 -10.92 5.65 0.72
CA ARG A 294 -9.59 5.54 1.37
C ARG A 294 -9.64 5.31 2.89
N THR A 295 -10.78 4.85 3.41
CA THR A 295 -11.01 4.63 4.84
C THR A 295 -10.70 3.20 5.29
N SER A 296 -10.65 2.24 4.35
CA SER A 296 -10.27 0.86 4.67
C SER A 296 -8.76 0.75 4.86
N PRO A 297 -8.28 0.24 6.00
CA PRO A 297 -6.85 0.16 6.30
C PRO A 297 -6.06 -0.74 5.35
N PHE A 298 -6.70 -1.81 4.86
CA PHE A 298 -6.11 -2.78 3.96
C PHE A 298 -7.12 -3.16 2.88
N ALA A 299 -6.97 -2.64 1.67
CA ALA A 299 -7.95 -2.76 0.61
C ALA A 299 -7.39 -3.50 -0.62
N PHE A 300 -8.20 -4.42 -1.19
CA PHE A 300 -7.91 -5.02 -2.48
C PHE A 300 -8.29 -4.07 -3.62
N THR A 301 -7.36 -3.75 -4.51
CA THR A 301 -7.55 -2.78 -5.60
C THR A 301 -7.23 -3.40 -6.96
N GLY A 302 -7.95 -4.46 -7.31
CA GLY A 302 -7.93 -5.09 -8.62
C GLY A 302 -6.90 -6.20 -8.82
N ASN A 303 -5.64 -6.01 -8.45
CA ASN A 303 -4.58 -7.01 -8.54
C ASN A 303 -3.48 -6.84 -7.48
N LYS A 304 -3.79 -6.12 -6.42
CA LYS A 304 -2.88 -5.78 -5.33
C LYS A 304 -3.67 -5.42 -4.08
N PHE A 305 -3.00 -5.43 -2.94
CA PHE A 305 -3.50 -4.84 -1.72
C PHE A 305 -2.84 -3.51 -1.44
N GLU A 306 -3.61 -2.58 -0.94
CA GLU A 306 -3.18 -1.26 -0.54
C GLU A 306 -3.26 -1.14 0.98
N PHE A 307 -2.10 -1.08 1.63
CA PHE A 307 -2.01 -0.86 3.07
C PHE A 307 -1.87 0.63 3.34
N ARG A 308 -2.93 1.25 3.85
CA ARG A 308 -3.12 2.71 3.95
C ARG A 308 -2.72 3.33 5.29
N MET A 309 -2.29 2.51 6.23
CA MET A 309 -2.00 2.97 7.60
C MET A 309 -0.60 3.58 7.77
N LEU A 310 0.29 3.50 6.80
CA LEU A 310 1.65 4.02 6.93
C LEU A 310 1.66 5.54 6.98
N GLY A 311 2.44 6.09 7.93
CA GLY A 311 2.71 7.52 7.98
C GLY A 311 3.73 7.97 6.94
N SER A 312 3.65 9.23 6.51
CA SER A 312 4.51 9.76 5.45
C SER A 312 6.00 9.79 5.83
N ALA A 313 6.35 9.93 7.11
CA ALA A 313 7.73 9.88 7.59
C ALA A 313 8.28 8.45 7.76
N ASN A 314 7.44 7.43 7.75
CA ASN A 314 7.85 6.05 8.01
C ASN A 314 8.64 5.46 6.85
N SER A 315 9.60 4.58 7.18
CA SER A 315 10.15 3.65 6.19
C SER A 315 9.13 2.56 5.86
N ILE A 316 8.95 2.24 4.60
CA ILE A 316 8.08 1.12 4.18
C ILE A 316 8.68 -0.26 4.48
N ALA A 317 9.93 -0.34 4.94
CA ALA A 317 10.58 -1.62 5.24
C ALA A 317 9.81 -2.42 6.30
N CYS A 318 9.42 -1.79 7.41
CA CYS A 318 8.85 -2.48 8.55
C CYS A 318 7.52 -3.18 8.21
N CYS A 319 6.58 -2.46 7.59
CA CYS A 319 5.29 -3.02 7.21
C CYS A 319 5.46 -4.15 6.17
N ASN A 320 6.37 -4.01 5.21
CA ASN A 320 6.62 -5.03 4.21
C ASN A 320 7.32 -6.26 4.78
N ILE A 321 8.19 -6.11 5.79
CA ILE A 321 8.77 -7.24 6.55
C ILE A 321 7.64 -8.05 7.20
N MET A 322 6.75 -7.37 7.94
CA MET A 322 5.66 -8.03 8.65
C MET A 322 4.67 -8.68 7.69
N LEU A 323 4.25 -7.97 6.64
CA LEU A 323 3.30 -8.48 5.65
C LEU A 323 3.87 -9.71 4.90
N ASN A 324 5.10 -9.61 4.39
CA ASN A 324 5.74 -10.72 3.70
C ASN A 324 5.91 -11.95 4.60
N ALA A 325 6.32 -11.75 5.86
CA ALA A 325 6.50 -12.83 6.81
C ALA A 325 5.17 -13.50 7.20
N ALA A 326 4.13 -12.70 7.46
CA ALA A 326 2.79 -13.20 7.77
C ALA A 326 2.20 -14.02 6.61
N VAL A 327 2.28 -13.49 5.38
CA VAL A 327 1.79 -14.22 4.19
C VAL A 327 2.63 -15.48 3.94
N ALA A 328 3.95 -15.42 4.15
CA ALA A 328 4.80 -16.61 4.06
C ALA A 328 4.37 -17.69 5.04
N GLU A 329 3.98 -17.34 6.26
CA GLU A 329 3.51 -18.29 7.27
C GLU A 329 2.18 -18.93 6.88
N SER A 330 1.20 -18.15 6.42
CA SER A 330 -0.07 -18.70 5.92
C SER A 330 0.16 -19.66 4.74
N LEU A 331 0.99 -19.27 3.78
CA LEU A 331 1.35 -20.13 2.64
C LEU A 331 2.10 -21.40 3.07
N ARG A 332 2.93 -21.32 4.13
CA ARG A 332 3.60 -22.51 4.69
C ARG A 332 2.59 -23.50 5.25
N GLN A 333 1.64 -23.02 6.04
CA GLN A 333 0.57 -23.85 6.61
C GLN A 333 -0.24 -24.53 5.50
N TYR A 334 -0.57 -23.78 4.45
CA TYR A 334 -1.30 -24.31 3.30
C TYR A 334 -0.50 -25.36 2.53
N ALA A 335 0.77 -25.10 2.25
CA ALA A 335 1.64 -26.04 1.58
C ALA A 335 1.82 -27.33 2.40
N ASP A 336 2.09 -27.23 3.71
CA ASP A 336 2.23 -28.39 4.61
C ASP A 336 0.99 -29.29 4.64
N ARG A 337 -0.20 -28.71 4.44
CA ARG A 337 -1.47 -29.44 4.37
C ARG A 337 -1.72 -30.04 2.99
N LEU A 338 -1.55 -29.25 1.94
CA LEU A 338 -1.86 -29.65 0.57
C LEU A 338 -0.89 -30.67 -0.01
N GLU A 339 0.40 -30.61 0.35
CA GLU A 339 1.42 -31.57 -0.05
C GLU A 339 1.15 -33.00 0.49
N LYS A 340 0.37 -33.12 1.56
CA LYS A 340 -0.01 -34.40 2.17
C LYS A 340 -1.36 -34.91 1.71
N ALA A 341 -2.09 -34.13 0.91
CA ALA A 341 -3.44 -34.46 0.50
C ALA A 341 -3.46 -35.58 -0.54
N VAL A 342 -4.32 -36.57 -0.32
CA VAL A 342 -4.56 -37.66 -1.29
C VAL A 342 -5.34 -37.14 -2.51
N ASN A 343 -6.26 -36.20 -2.28
CA ASN A 343 -7.02 -35.51 -3.32
C ASN A 343 -6.78 -34.02 -3.16
N PHE A 344 -5.99 -33.46 -4.06
CA PHE A 344 -5.57 -32.05 -4.02
C PHE A 344 -6.79 -31.11 -4.17
N GLU A 345 -7.68 -31.35 -5.13
CA GLU A 345 -8.82 -30.47 -5.41
C GLU A 345 -9.79 -30.38 -4.22
N ALA A 346 -10.12 -31.53 -3.63
CA ALA A 346 -10.98 -31.58 -2.46
C ALA A 346 -10.35 -30.91 -1.24
N ALA A 347 -9.03 -31.12 -1.03
CA ALA A 347 -8.29 -30.52 0.06
C ALA A 347 -8.16 -28.99 -0.12
N LEU A 348 -7.98 -28.53 -1.35
CA LEU A 348 -7.90 -27.12 -1.69
C LEU A 348 -9.24 -26.41 -1.44
N HIS A 349 -10.34 -27.00 -1.91
CA HIS A 349 -11.69 -26.46 -1.67
C HIS A 349 -11.99 -26.36 -0.16
N ASP A 350 -11.75 -27.43 0.59
CA ASP A 350 -11.95 -27.47 2.04
C ASP A 350 -11.04 -26.46 2.78
N LEU A 351 -9.80 -26.29 2.32
CA LEU A 351 -8.89 -25.28 2.87
C LEU A 351 -9.42 -23.86 2.68
N ILE A 352 -9.79 -23.49 1.45
CA ILE A 352 -10.29 -22.16 1.12
C ILE A 352 -11.58 -21.89 1.92
N GLN A 353 -12.55 -22.80 1.90
CA GLN A 353 -13.80 -22.64 2.62
C GLN A 353 -13.62 -22.50 4.13
N LYS A 354 -12.74 -23.29 4.74
CA LYS A 354 -12.45 -23.21 6.17
C LYS A 354 -11.74 -21.91 6.55
N THR A 355 -10.83 -21.43 5.70
CA THR A 355 -10.16 -20.16 5.92
C THR A 355 -11.16 -19.00 5.88
N ILE A 356 -12.05 -18.96 4.87
CA ILE A 356 -13.08 -17.91 4.77
C ILE A 356 -14.00 -17.90 6.00
N LYS A 357 -14.35 -19.08 6.53
CA LYS A 357 -15.20 -19.19 7.74
C LYS A 357 -14.51 -18.76 9.03
N ALA A 358 -13.20 -18.87 9.09
CA ALA A 358 -12.41 -18.60 10.29
C ALA A 358 -11.97 -17.13 10.40
N HIS A 359 -11.79 -16.48 9.27
CA HIS A 359 -11.23 -15.13 9.13
C HIS A 359 -12.15 -14.20 8.34
#